data_64d52f75644314ada4987c034778211f
#
_entry.id   64d52f75644314ada4987c034778211f
#
_cell.length_a   1.000
_cell.length_b   1.000
_cell.length_c   1.000
_cell.angle_alpha   90.00
_cell.angle_beta   90.00
_cell.angle_gamma   90.00
#
_symmetry.space_group_name_H-M   'P 1'
#
loop_
_entity.id
_entity.type
_entity.pdbx_description
1 polymer ?
#
loop_
_entity_poly.entity_id
_entity_poly.type
_entity_poly.pdbx_seq_one_letter_code
_entity_poly.pdbx_strand_id
1 'polypeptide(L)'
;MRNFDLFNLIISVPAVLIAFTVQGYAKAFVADKLGDKTPRFQGRLTLNPIAHIDLVGFIMILLFHFGWTKPIETNPRAYKRGYKDAIKVSIAAPIGNLIAAFIGMFIYVFLIRYMGTMLTGAGGTVLLSMVYAVVSVNVSLCVFNLLPLPGLAGFEILRDLAPKHFYKIADKIYQYQFLILMVVVFVGSSFLYYPVSFIINL
;
A
#
# COMPACT_ATOMS: atom_id res chain seq x y z
N MET A 1 -3.07 -0.58 -26.76
CA MET A 1 -4.17 -0.61 -25.78
C MET A 1 -4.10 -1.98 -25.12
N ARG A 2 -3.83 -2.07 -23.81
CA ARG A 2 -3.95 -3.33 -23.08
C ARG A 2 -5.42 -3.74 -23.12
N ASN A 3 -5.72 -4.91 -23.66
CA ASN A 3 -7.07 -5.45 -23.62
C ASN A 3 -7.52 -5.47 -22.16
N PHE A 4 -8.70 -4.93 -21.89
CA PHE A 4 -9.33 -4.98 -20.57
C PHE A 4 -9.61 -6.45 -20.27
N ASP A 5 -8.81 -7.01 -19.38
CA ASP A 5 -8.92 -8.44 -19.00
C ASP A 5 -9.72 -8.56 -17.72
N LEU A 6 -11.00 -8.88 -17.87
CA LEU A 6 -11.96 -9.04 -16.78
C LEU A 6 -11.49 -10.10 -15.77
N PHE A 7 -10.79 -11.13 -16.23
CA PHE A 7 -10.25 -12.17 -15.36
C PHE A 7 -9.19 -11.63 -14.41
N ASN A 8 -8.23 -10.86 -14.92
CA ASN A 8 -7.20 -10.22 -14.10
C ASN A 8 -7.81 -9.20 -13.12
N LEU A 9 -8.86 -8.49 -13.53
CA LEU A 9 -9.56 -7.57 -12.65
C LEU A 9 -10.21 -8.31 -11.46
N ILE A 10 -10.94 -9.40 -11.72
CA ILE A 10 -11.59 -10.20 -10.67
C ILE A 10 -10.54 -10.80 -9.70
N ILE A 11 -9.42 -11.32 -10.23
CA ILE A 11 -8.32 -11.85 -9.41
C ILE A 11 -7.68 -10.77 -8.54
N SER A 12 -7.62 -9.54 -9.03
CA SER A 12 -6.99 -8.43 -8.29
C SER A 12 -7.84 -7.93 -7.12
N VAL A 13 -9.16 -8.12 -7.13
CA VAL A 13 -10.06 -7.63 -6.06
C VAL A 13 -9.62 -8.12 -4.67
N PRO A 14 -9.49 -9.43 -4.39
CA PRO A 14 -9.05 -9.89 -3.07
C PRO A 14 -7.65 -9.37 -2.70
N ALA A 15 -6.74 -9.29 -3.67
CA ALA A 15 -5.38 -8.79 -3.45
C ALA A 15 -5.39 -7.31 -2.99
N VAL A 16 -6.19 -6.47 -3.63
CA VAL A 16 -6.33 -5.05 -3.27
C VAL A 16 -7.00 -4.91 -1.90
N LEU A 17 -8.04 -5.71 -1.60
CA LEU A 17 -8.71 -5.70 -0.30
C LEU A 17 -7.73 -6.03 0.83
N ILE A 18 -6.93 -7.07 0.67
CA ILE A 18 -5.89 -7.46 1.63
C ILE A 18 -4.86 -6.32 1.79
N ALA A 19 -4.35 -5.80 0.68
CA ALA A 19 -3.31 -4.79 0.69
C ALA A 19 -3.76 -3.49 1.38
N PHE A 20 -4.96 -2.99 1.08
CA PHE A 20 -5.52 -1.81 1.72
C PHE A 20 -5.78 -2.02 3.21
N THR A 21 -6.27 -3.22 3.58
CA THR A 21 -6.52 -3.57 4.98
C THR A 21 -5.23 -3.62 5.79
N VAL A 22 -4.22 -4.34 5.29
CA VAL A 22 -2.94 -4.48 6.00
C VAL A 22 -2.23 -3.15 6.14
N GLN A 23 -2.19 -2.34 5.07
CA GLN A 23 -1.61 -1.00 5.07
C GLN A 23 -2.25 -0.09 6.13
N GLY A 24 -3.59 -0.03 6.11
CA GLY A 24 -4.35 0.81 7.04
C GLY A 24 -4.25 0.31 8.48
N TYR A 25 -4.43 -0.99 8.70
CA TYR A 25 -4.29 -1.59 10.02
C TYR A 25 -2.91 -1.39 10.61
N ALA A 26 -1.83 -1.61 9.85
CA ALA A 26 -0.46 -1.44 10.32
C ALA A 26 -0.19 0.00 10.80
N LYS A 27 -0.60 1.01 10.02
CA LYS A 27 -0.48 2.43 10.41
C LYS A 27 -1.27 2.72 11.68
N ALA A 28 -2.54 2.29 11.74
CA ALA A 28 -3.42 2.49 12.89
C ALA A 28 -2.87 1.80 14.16
N PHE A 29 -2.38 0.57 14.03
CA PHE A 29 -1.83 -0.21 15.13
C PHE A 29 -0.59 0.44 15.74
N VAL A 30 0.36 0.87 14.91
CA VAL A 30 1.58 1.52 15.39
C VAL A 30 1.26 2.88 16.02
N ALA A 31 0.35 3.68 15.45
CA ALA A 31 -0.11 4.92 16.06
C ALA A 31 -0.73 4.69 17.46
N ASP A 32 -1.63 3.71 17.57
CA ASP A 32 -2.28 3.36 18.84
C ASP A 32 -1.27 2.91 19.91
N LYS A 33 -0.28 2.10 19.53
CA LYS A 33 0.81 1.65 20.43
C LYS A 33 1.73 2.78 20.88
N LEU A 34 1.92 3.80 20.05
CA LEU A 34 2.77 4.97 20.38
C LEU A 34 2.01 6.08 21.13
N GLY A 35 0.72 5.88 21.42
CA GLY A 35 -0.09 6.75 22.28
C GLY A 35 -1.19 7.51 21.57
N ASP A 36 -1.23 7.52 20.25
CA ASP A 36 -2.30 8.16 19.48
C ASP A 36 -3.50 7.24 19.32
N LYS A 37 -4.56 7.55 20.07
CA LYS A 37 -5.82 6.79 20.04
C LYS A 37 -6.77 7.23 18.92
N THR A 38 -6.42 8.27 18.14
CA THR A 38 -7.25 8.80 17.06
C THR A 38 -7.68 7.72 16.06
N PRO A 39 -6.77 6.87 15.52
CA PRO A 39 -7.18 5.81 14.59
C PRO A 39 -8.12 4.77 15.19
N ARG A 40 -8.00 4.50 16.50
CA ARG A 40 -8.90 3.60 17.21
C ARG A 40 -10.31 4.18 17.28
N PHE A 41 -10.45 5.45 17.65
CA PHE A 41 -11.75 6.12 17.73
C PHE A 41 -12.40 6.31 16.35
N GLN A 42 -11.60 6.37 15.29
CA GLN A 42 -12.09 6.38 13.91
C GLN A 42 -12.50 4.99 13.39
N GLY A 43 -12.42 3.94 14.23
CA GLY A 43 -12.72 2.56 13.81
C GLY A 43 -11.71 1.97 12.84
N ARG A 44 -10.45 2.51 12.81
CA ARG A 44 -9.39 2.06 11.89
C ARG A 44 -8.55 0.91 12.43
N LEU A 45 -8.66 0.59 13.73
CA LEU A 45 -7.94 -0.52 14.34
C LEU A 45 -8.72 -1.84 14.16
N THR A 46 -8.94 -2.21 12.92
CA THR A 46 -9.72 -3.38 12.51
C THR A 46 -9.15 -3.99 11.24
N LEU A 47 -9.34 -5.31 11.06
CA LEU A 47 -9.02 -6.02 9.81
C LEU A 47 -10.22 -6.05 8.84
N ASN A 48 -11.28 -5.30 9.11
CA ASN A 48 -12.40 -5.16 8.18
C ASN A 48 -11.97 -4.29 6.98
N PRO A 49 -11.95 -4.83 5.75
CA PRO A 49 -11.54 -4.09 4.55
C PRO A 49 -12.31 -2.79 4.33
N ILE A 50 -13.62 -2.79 4.62
CA ILE A 50 -14.50 -1.63 4.40
C ILE A 50 -14.02 -0.40 5.17
N ALA A 51 -13.40 -0.59 6.33
CA ALA A 51 -12.85 0.50 7.11
C ALA A 51 -11.67 1.22 6.41
N HIS A 52 -10.97 0.56 5.50
CA HIS A 52 -9.74 1.03 4.87
C HIS A 52 -9.90 1.43 3.40
N ILE A 53 -11.02 1.07 2.77
CA ILE A 53 -11.27 1.33 1.36
C ILE A 53 -11.72 2.77 1.16
N ASP A 54 -11.04 3.47 0.25
CA ASP A 54 -11.58 4.61 -0.48
C ASP A 54 -12.19 4.08 -1.78
N LEU A 55 -13.45 4.37 -2.03
CA LEU A 55 -14.16 3.81 -3.18
C LEU A 55 -13.54 4.22 -4.51
N VAL A 56 -13.14 5.49 -4.61
CA VAL A 56 -12.50 6.01 -5.83
C VAL A 56 -11.12 5.41 -6.00
N GLY A 57 -10.30 5.39 -4.94
CA GLY A 57 -8.98 4.78 -4.94
C GLY A 57 -9.02 3.28 -5.28
N PHE A 58 -10.05 2.56 -4.81
CA PHE A 58 -10.28 1.16 -5.13
C PHE A 58 -10.61 0.93 -6.61
N ILE A 59 -11.51 1.73 -7.18
CA ILE A 59 -11.83 1.65 -8.61
C ILE A 59 -10.60 1.99 -9.45
N MET A 60 -9.85 3.01 -9.07
CA MET A 60 -8.65 3.45 -9.79
C MET A 60 -7.57 2.35 -9.82
N ILE A 61 -7.34 1.65 -8.70
CA ILE A 61 -6.31 0.59 -8.69
C ILE A 61 -6.72 -0.62 -9.54
N LEU A 62 -8.01 -0.94 -9.60
CA LEU A 62 -8.51 -2.02 -10.43
C LEU A 62 -8.40 -1.71 -11.93
N LEU A 63 -8.71 -0.47 -12.34
CA LEU A 63 -8.74 -0.07 -13.75
C LEU A 63 -7.36 0.36 -14.27
N PHE A 64 -6.60 1.08 -13.46
CA PHE A 64 -5.36 1.74 -13.87
C PHE A 64 -4.11 1.22 -13.17
N HIS A 65 -4.25 0.20 -12.29
CA HIS A 65 -3.17 -0.32 -11.43
C HIS A 65 -2.56 0.74 -10.51
N PHE A 66 -3.30 1.80 -10.24
CA PHE A 66 -2.96 2.90 -9.39
C PHE A 66 -4.17 3.29 -8.54
N GLY A 67 -3.96 3.45 -7.22
CA GLY A 67 -5.03 3.85 -6.32
C GLY A 67 -4.50 4.16 -4.93
N TRP A 68 -5.39 4.59 -4.04
CA TRP A 68 -5.08 4.95 -2.67
C TRP A 68 -6.09 4.38 -1.69
N THR A 69 -5.66 4.25 -0.44
CA THR A 69 -6.51 3.85 0.68
C THR A 69 -7.21 5.06 1.28
N LYS A 70 -8.28 4.83 1.99
CA LYS A 70 -8.93 5.86 2.79
C LYS A 70 -7.92 6.41 3.82
N PRO A 71 -7.64 7.73 3.85
CA PRO A 71 -6.65 8.32 4.75
C PRO A 71 -6.91 7.97 6.22
N ILE A 72 -5.82 7.78 6.98
CA ILE A 72 -5.86 7.60 8.43
C ILE A 72 -5.30 8.86 9.06
N GLU A 73 -6.16 9.57 9.77
CA GLU A 73 -5.76 10.73 10.54
C GLU A 73 -5.00 10.28 11.79
N THR A 74 -3.89 10.93 12.04
CA THR A 74 -3.06 10.71 13.22
C THR A 74 -2.77 12.04 13.90
N ASN A 75 -2.60 12.01 15.22
CA ASN A 75 -2.28 13.19 16.00
C ASN A 75 -0.81 13.14 16.47
N PRO A 76 0.12 13.85 15.79
CA PRO A 76 1.53 13.85 16.16
C PRO A 76 1.81 14.37 17.58
N ARG A 77 0.91 15.17 18.16
CA ARG A 77 1.05 15.69 19.53
C ARG A 77 0.83 14.62 20.60
N ALA A 78 0.18 13.51 20.23
CA ALA A 78 -0.05 12.40 21.14
C ALA A 78 1.19 11.49 21.29
N TYR A 79 2.18 11.60 20.42
CA TYR A 79 3.39 10.77 20.46
C TYR A 79 4.39 11.26 21.49
N LYS A 80 4.94 10.32 22.29
CA LYS A 80 5.93 10.63 23.32
C LYS A 80 7.23 11.26 22.77
N ARG A 81 7.66 10.84 21.58
CA ARG A 81 8.89 11.27 20.93
C ARG A 81 8.65 12.17 19.70
N GLY A 82 7.45 12.76 19.59
CA GLY A 82 7.09 13.67 18.51
C GLY A 82 7.38 13.11 17.11
N TYR A 83 8.18 13.84 16.32
CA TYR A 83 8.48 13.46 14.93
C TYR A 83 9.13 12.07 14.77
N LYS A 84 9.94 11.63 15.74
CA LYS A 84 10.56 10.27 15.67
C LYS A 84 9.53 9.15 15.72
N ASP A 85 8.47 9.33 16.46
CA ASP A 85 7.38 8.34 16.51
C ASP A 85 6.44 8.53 15.32
N ALA A 86 6.23 9.75 14.82
CA ALA A 86 5.48 10.01 13.60
C ALA A 86 6.08 9.28 12.39
N ILE A 87 7.41 9.29 12.23
CA ILE A 87 8.12 8.53 11.20
C ILE A 87 7.82 7.02 11.30
N LYS A 88 7.82 6.45 12.51
CA LYS A 88 7.49 5.02 12.69
C LYS A 88 6.06 4.71 12.27
N VAL A 89 5.13 5.62 12.55
CA VAL A 89 3.72 5.48 12.14
C VAL A 89 3.59 5.54 10.62
N SER A 90 4.28 6.47 9.98
CA SER A 90 4.23 6.60 8.51
C SER A 90 4.85 5.40 7.80
N ILE A 91 6.00 4.89 8.29
CA ILE A 91 6.66 3.73 7.68
C ILE A 91 5.94 2.39 7.97
N ALA A 92 5.07 2.35 8.96
CA ALA A 92 4.32 1.14 9.30
C ALA A 92 3.41 0.65 8.16
N ALA A 93 2.85 1.57 7.37
CA ALA A 93 2.00 1.24 6.23
C ALA A 93 2.75 0.45 5.13
N PRO A 94 3.87 0.95 4.55
CA PRO A 94 4.64 0.18 3.57
C PRO A 94 5.27 -1.09 4.16
N ILE A 95 5.70 -1.08 5.43
CA ILE A 95 6.19 -2.31 6.09
C ILE A 95 5.08 -3.35 6.20
N GLY A 96 3.85 -2.95 6.55
CA GLY A 96 2.70 -3.86 6.58
C GLY A 96 2.49 -4.56 5.25
N ASN A 97 2.52 -3.81 4.15
CA ASN A 97 2.41 -4.38 2.81
C ASN A 97 3.58 -5.32 2.49
N LEU A 98 4.81 -4.97 2.86
CA LEU A 98 5.97 -5.84 2.63
C LEU A 98 5.84 -7.17 3.39
N ILE A 99 5.36 -7.14 4.63
CA ILE A 99 5.09 -8.35 5.42
C ILE A 99 4.01 -9.20 4.75
N ALA A 100 2.92 -8.58 4.29
CA ALA A 100 1.85 -9.31 3.58
C ALA A 100 2.35 -9.94 2.27
N ALA A 101 3.19 -9.22 1.51
CA ALA A 101 3.84 -9.76 0.32
C ALA A 101 4.73 -10.97 0.64
N PHE A 102 5.54 -10.88 1.70
CA PHE A 102 6.41 -11.97 2.13
C PHE A 102 5.60 -13.21 2.54
N ILE A 103 4.53 -13.02 3.32
CA ILE A 103 3.61 -14.12 3.69
C ILE A 103 2.96 -14.71 2.45
N GLY A 104 2.50 -13.89 1.51
CA GLY A 104 1.92 -14.32 0.25
C GLY A 104 2.91 -15.13 -0.60
N MET A 105 4.17 -14.69 -0.68
CA MET A 105 5.22 -15.41 -1.41
C MET A 105 5.51 -16.76 -0.76
N PHE A 106 5.59 -16.82 0.57
CA PHE A 106 5.76 -18.08 1.29
C PHE A 106 4.61 -19.05 0.98
N ILE A 107 3.35 -18.58 1.00
CA ILE A 107 2.19 -19.39 0.64
C ILE A 107 2.28 -19.85 -0.82
N TYR A 108 2.66 -18.95 -1.74
CA TYR A 108 2.79 -19.28 -3.17
C TYR A 108 3.80 -20.40 -3.42
N VAL A 109 5.00 -20.27 -2.84
CA VAL A 109 6.06 -21.29 -2.95
C VAL A 109 5.63 -22.62 -2.31
N PHE A 110 4.98 -22.56 -1.14
CA PHE A 110 4.45 -23.72 -0.47
C PHE A 110 3.42 -24.48 -1.36
N LEU A 111 2.48 -23.76 -1.95
CA LEU A 111 1.47 -24.33 -2.84
C LEU A 111 2.11 -25.01 -4.05
N ILE A 112 3.07 -24.37 -4.71
CA ILE A 112 3.76 -24.96 -5.86
C ILE A 112 4.56 -26.20 -5.45
N ARG A 113 5.31 -26.11 -4.34
CA ARG A 113 6.24 -27.15 -3.93
C ARG A 113 5.55 -28.43 -3.44
N TYR A 114 4.47 -28.27 -2.68
CA TYR A 114 3.81 -29.40 -2.00
C TYR A 114 2.47 -29.80 -2.58
N MET A 115 1.81 -28.92 -3.31
CA MET A 115 0.47 -29.16 -3.89
C MET A 115 0.46 -29.01 -5.41
N GLY A 116 1.59 -28.79 -6.07
CA GLY A 116 1.67 -28.51 -7.51
C GLY A 116 0.98 -29.55 -8.39
N THR A 117 1.11 -30.84 -8.04
CA THR A 117 0.44 -31.94 -8.76
C THR A 117 -1.08 -31.92 -8.62
N MET A 118 -1.62 -31.37 -7.53
CA MET A 118 -3.06 -31.23 -7.28
C MET A 118 -3.64 -29.96 -7.93
N LEU A 119 -2.79 -28.99 -8.23
CA LEU A 119 -3.16 -27.67 -8.75
C LEU A 119 -3.04 -27.56 -10.27
N THR A 120 -3.06 -28.67 -11.01
CA THR A 120 -2.88 -28.70 -12.48
C THR A 120 -4.11 -28.28 -13.28
N GLY A 121 -5.29 -28.13 -12.65
CA GLY A 121 -6.53 -27.71 -13.31
C GLY A 121 -6.74 -26.20 -13.30
N ALA A 122 -7.80 -25.73 -13.98
CA ALA A 122 -8.17 -24.33 -14.05
C ALA A 122 -8.31 -23.66 -12.66
N GLY A 123 -8.90 -24.36 -11.68
CA GLY A 123 -9.02 -23.87 -10.31
C GLY A 123 -7.67 -23.65 -9.62
N GLY A 124 -6.71 -24.55 -9.84
CA GLY A 124 -5.35 -24.39 -9.32
C GLY A 124 -4.63 -23.19 -9.91
N THR A 125 -4.75 -22.98 -11.22
CA THR A 125 -4.19 -21.80 -11.90
C THR A 125 -4.81 -20.51 -11.36
N VAL A 126 -6.13 -20.47 -11.15
CA VAL A 126 -6.82 -19.31 -10.56
C VAL A 126 -6.29 -19.03 -9.15
N LEU A 127 -6.20 -20.05 -8.29
CA LEU A 127 -5.70 -19.91 -6.93
C LEU A 127 -4.26 -19.35 -6.89
N LEU A 128 -3.36 -19.94 -7.70
CA LEU A 128 -1.97 -19.47 -7.79
C LEU A 128 -1.90 -18.03 -8.29
N SER A 129 -2.71 -17.68 -9.30
CA SER A 129 -2.79 -16.31 -9.80
C SER A 129 -3.29 -15.33 -8.75
N MET A 130 -4.28 -15.70 -7.93
CA MET A 130 -4.78 -14.87 -6.82
C MET A 130 -3.70 -14.64 -5.76
N VAL A 131 -2.99 -15.70 -5.34
CA VAL A 131 -1.91 -15.56 -4.34
C VAL A 131 -0.77 -14.72 -4.89
N TYR A 132 -0.38 -14.92 -6.15
CA TYR A 132 0.63 -14.08 -6.80
C TYR A 132 0.17 -12.62 -6.93
N ALA A 133 -1.11 -12.35 -7.23
CA ALA A 133 -1.66 -11.02 -7.25
C ALA A 133 -1.56 -10.34 -5.86
N VAL A 134 -1.78 -11.07 -4.75
CA VAL A 134 -1.56 -10.54 -3.39
C VAL A 134 -0.11 -10.09 -3.21
N VAL A 135 0.86 -10.90 -3.64
CA VAL A 135 2.29 -10.53 -3.57
C VAL A 135 2.55 -9.26 -4.39
N SER A 136 2.18 -9.28 -5.66
CA SER A 136 2.47 -8.20 -6.60
C SER A 136 1.84 -6.87 -6.19
N VAL A 137 0.56 -6.88 -5.78
CA VAL A 137 -0.15 -5.66 -5.33
C VAL A 137 0.47 -5.11 -4.06
N ASN A 138 0.80 -5.96 -3.08
CA ASN A 138 1.40 -5.50 -1.83
C ASN A 138 2.81 -4.93 -2.04
N VAL A 139 3.65 -5.55 -2.87
CA VAL A 139 4.97 -5.00 -3.23
C VAL A 139 4.81 -3.66 -3.94
N SER A 140 3.90 -3.57 -4.92
CA SER A 140 3.65 -2.34 -5.68
C SER A 140 3.20 -1.20 -4.76
N LEU A 141 2.27 -1.47 -3.83
CA LEU A 141 1.80 -0.47 -2.87
C LEU A 141 2.87 -0.09 -1.84
N CYS A 142 3.73 -1.04 -1.42
CA CYS A 142 4.87 -0.72 -0.57
C CYS A 142 5.79 0.30 -1.24
N VAL A 143 6.23 0.02 -2.48
CA VAL A 143 7.12 0.91 -3.24
C VAL A 143 6.44 2.25 -3.53
N PHE A 144 5.18 2.22 -3.99
CA PHE A 144 4.42 3.43 -4.28
C PHE A 144 4.24 4.32 -3.06
N ASN A 145 3.93 3.73 -1.90
CA ASN A 145 3.69 4.47 -0.66
C ASN A 145 4.97 5.15 -0.10
N LEU A 146 6.15 4.68 -0.51
CA LEU A 146 7.42 5.32 -0.16
C LEU A 146 7.79 6.52 -1.06
N LEU A 147 7.02 6.77 -2.13
CA LEU A 147 7.26 7.96 -2.96
C LEU A 147 7.01 9.24 -2.17
N PRO A 148 7.80 10.30 -2.42
CA PRO A 148 7.66 11.59 -1.72
C PRO A 148 6.52 12.43 -2.30
N LEU A 149 5.31 11.90 -2.32
CA LEU A 149 4.11 12.53 -2.86
C LEU A 149 3.09 12.82 -1.77
N PRO A 150 2.37 13.95 -1.83
CA PRO A 150 1.33 14.29 -0.88
C PRO A 150 0.33 13.15 -0.66
N GLY A 151 0.04 12.84 0.60
CA GLY A 151 -0.85 11.75 0.98
C GLY A 151 -0.19 10.38 1.12
N LEU A 152 1.10 10.22 0.76
CA LEU A 152 1.84 8.98 0.90
C LEU A 152 2.81 9.02 2.09
N ALA A 153 3.19 7.83 2.58
CA ALA A 153 4.10 7.71 3.73
C ALA A 153 5.47 8.36 3.47
N GLY A 154 6.02 8.26 2.25
CA GLY A 154 7.28 8.90 1.89
C GLY A 154 7.26 10.42 2.09
N PHE A 155 6.16 11.07 1.78
CA PHE A 155 5.98 12.50 2.00
C PHE A 155 5.87 12.86 3.49
N GLU A 156 5.12 12.07 4.26
CA GLU A 156 5.01 12.22 5.71
C GLU A 156 6.37 12.04 6.38
N ILE A 157 7.15 11.04 5.97
CA ILE A 157 8.51 10.78 6.46
C ILE A 157 9.43 11.97 6.18
N LEU A 158 9.42 12.52 4.97
CA LEU A 158 10.21 13.71 4.62
C LEU A 158 9.83 14.92 5.47
N ARG A 159 8.53 15.14 5.68
CA ARG A 159 8.03 16.21 6.56
C ARG A 159 8.60 16.06 7.97
N ASP A 160 8.57 14.85 8.51
CA ASP A 160 8.93 14.59 9.90
C ASP A 160 10.44 14.48 10.12
N LEU A 161 11.23 14.17 9.07
CA LEU A 161 12.70 14.22 9.09
C LEU A 161 13.27 15.63 9.04
N ALA A 162 12.68 16.49 8.22
CA ALA A 162 13.22 17.84 7.98
C ALA A 162 12.11 18.92 7.99
N PRO A 163 11.36 19.07 9.09
CA PRO A 163 10.16 19.92 9.12
C PRO A 163 10.43 21.37 8.74
N LYS A 164 11.55 21.96 9.18
CA LYS A 164 11.91 23.35 8.86
C LYS A 164 12.09 23.60 7.35
N HIS A 165 12.67 22.67 6.63
CA HIS A 165 12.86 22.78 5.18
C HIS A 165 11.59 22.40 4.42
N PHE A 166 10.88 21.39 4.91
CA PHE A 166 9.65 20.91 4.32
C PHE A 166 8.59 22.00 4.22
N TYR A 167 8.31 22.72 5.30
CA TYR A 167 7.26 23.76 5.30
C TYR A 167 7.57 24.96 4.40
N LYS A 168 8.84 25.17 4.02
CA LYS A 168 9.19 26.22 3.05
C LYS A 168 8.75 25.91 1.62
N ILE A 169 8.64 24.62 1.28
CA ILE A 169 8.32 24.16 -0.08
C ILE A 169 6.94 23.47 -0.13
N ALA A 170 6.35 23.15 1.02
CA ALA A 170 5.11 22.39 1.12
C ALA A 170 3.96 23.02 0.34
N ASP A 171 3.77 24.35 0.46
CA ASP A 171 2.70 25.06 -0.23
C ASP A 171 2.78 24.89 -1.75
N LYS A 172 3.98 24.96 -2.33
CA LYS A 172 4.17 24.72 -3.76
C LYS A 172 3.89 23.27 -4.14
N ILE A 173 4.32 22.29 -3.32
CA ILE A 173 4.06 20.89 -3.59
C ILE A 173 2.55 20.59 -3.52
N TYR A 174 1.85 21.13 -2.52
CA TYR A 174 0.39 20.97 -2.41
C TYR A 174 -0.35 21.65 -3.57
N GLN A 175 0.11 22.80 -4.02
CA GLN A 175 -0.46 23.51 -5.17
C GLN A 175 -0.40 22.66 -6.45
N TYR A 176 0.70 21.95 -6.66
CA TYR A 176 0.91 21.12 -7.86
C TYR A 176 0.68 19.62 -7.62
N GLN A 177 0.13 19.22 -6.46
CA GLN A 177 0.00 17.80 -6.07
C GLN A 177 -0.73 16.95 -7.13
N PHE A 178 -1.79 17.46 -7.73
CA PHE A 178 -2.55 16.76 -8.74
C PHE A 178 -1.74 16.57 -10.03
N LEU A 179 -1.02 17.59 -10.46
CA LEU A 179 -0.15 17.52 -11.63
C LEU A 179 1.02 16.54 -11.41
N ILE A 180 1.64 16.60 -10.23
CA ILE A 180 2.72 15.67 -9.85
C ILE A 180 2.18 14.23 -9.84
N LEU A 181 1.00 14.03 -9.26
CA LEU A 181 0.35 12.72 -9.22
C LEU A 181 0.09 12.19 -10.65
N MET A 182 -0.47 13.02 -11.53
CA MET A 182 -0.70 12.67 -12.93
C MET A 182 0.59 12.27 -13.65
N VAL A 183 1.66 13.04 -13.49
CA VAL A 183 2.98 12.72 -14.08
C VAL A 183 3.48 11.37 -13.54
N VAL A 184 3.38 11.12 -12.24
CA VAL A 184 3.82 9.86 -11.65
C VAL A 184 2.96 8.69 -12.12
N VAL A 185 1.67 8.86 -12.31
CA VAL A 185 0.79 7.81 -12.85
C VAL A 185 1.13 7.48 -14.30
N PHE A 186 1.34 8.49 -15.15
CA PHE A 186 1.63 8.27 -16.57
C PHE A 186 3.06 7.81 -16.85
N VAL A 187 4.05 8.35 -16.14
CA VAL A 187 5.46 8.01 -16.32
C VAL A 187 5.90 6.90 -15.36
N GLY A 188 5.24 6.83 -14.19
CA GLY A 188 5.64 5.97 -13.06
C GLY A 188 5.41 4.48 -13.27
N SER A 189 4.52 4.08 -14.20
CA SER A 189 4.32 2.66 -14.49
C SER A 189 5.61 1.96 -14.91
N SER A 190 6.45 2.64 -15.71
CA SER A 190 7.78 2.14 -16.11
C SER A 190 8.80 2.24 -14.97
N PHE A 191 8.76 3.31 -14.18
CA PHE A 191 9.69 3.54 -13.08
C PHE A 191 9.44 2.58 -11.90
N LEU A 192 8.18 2.29 -11.58
CA LEU A 192 7.82 1.35 -10.50
C LEU A 192 8.08 -0.10 -10.88
N TYR A 193 8.11 -0.42 -12.17
CA TYR A 193 8.37 -1.79 -12.62
C TYR A 193 9.70 -2.35 -12.11
N TYR A 194 10.78 -1.58 -12.19
CA TYR A 194 12.12 -2.05 -11.80
C TYR A 194 12.24 -2.40 -10.30
N PRO A 195 11.89 -1.51 -9.34
CA PRO A 195 11.96 -1.85 -7.91
C PRO A 195 10.98 -2.98 -7.55
N VAL A 196 9.79 -3.02 -8.13
CA VAL A 196 8.81 -4.09 -7.88
C VAL A 196 9.33 -5.43 -8.39
N SER A 197 9.83 -5.50 -9.62
CA SER A 197 10.40 -6.73 -10.19
C SER A 197 11.63 -7.20 -9.43
N PHE A 198 12.47 -6.29 -8.96
CA PHE A 198 13.62 -6.61 -8.12
C PHE A 198 13.20 -7.30 -6.81
N ILE A 199 12.21 -6.74 -6.10
CA ILE A 199 11.71 -7.32 -4.83
C ILE A 199 11.02 -8.68 -5.05
N ILE A 200 10.30 -8.86 -6.16
CA ILE A 200 9.60 -10.12 -6.45
C ILE A 200 10.58 -11.23 -6.88
N ASN A 201 11.72 -10.87 -7.46
CA ASN A 201 12.72 -11.84 -7.96
C ASN A 201 13.85 -12.12 -6.94
N LEU A 202 13.80 -11.55 -5.73
CA LEU A 202 14.64 -11.90 -4.59
C LEU A 202 14.18 -13.22 -3.96
#